data_b7ae6108a0e1ba3e50136c9e551bb3b1
#
_entry.id   b7ae6108a0e1ba3e50136c9e551bb3b1
#
_cell.length_a   1.000
_cell.length_b   1.000
_cell.length_c   1.000
_cell.angle_alpha   90.00
_cell.angle_beta   90.00
_cell.angle_gamma   90.00
#
_symmetry.space_group_name_H-M   'P 1'
#
loop_
_entity.id
_entity.type
_entity.pdbx_description
1 polymer ?
#
loop_
_entity_poly.entity_id
_entity_poly.type
_entity_poly.pdbx_seq_one_letter_code
_entity_poly.pdbx_strand_id
1 'polypeptide(L)'
;FDMGKPVKIVDLAKRMIALSGAKNVEIQFTGLRDGEKLYEEVLNDKEETIPTTNPKILVAKVREYDYDTACANEKRLLEESRTFDDMAIVRIMKEIVPEYKSRHSKYEVLDKAI
;
A
#
# COMPACT_ATOMS: atom_id res chain seq x y z
N PHE A 1 10.72 -0.14 -10.81
CA PHE A 1 10.57 -0.91 -12.05
C PHE A 1 9.18 -0.69 -12.64
N ASP A 2 9.11 -0.56 -13.95
CA ASP A 2 7.82 -0.60 -14.65
C ASP A 2 7.22 -2.01 -14.50
N MET A 3 6.05 -2.10 -13.87
CA MET A 3 5.34 -3.36 -13.60
C MET A 3 4.60 -3.90 -14.83
N GLY A 4 4.60 -3.18 -15.94
CA GLY A 4 3.93 -3.56 -17.16
C GLY A 4 2.39 -3.46 -17.08
N LYS A 5 1.70 -4.32 -17.82
CA LYS A 5 0.22 -4.30 -17.86
C LYS A 5 -0.39 -5.07 -16.71
N PRO A 6 -1.47 -4.56 -16.09
CA PRO A 6 -2.21 -5.27 -15.05
C PRO A 6 -2.71 -6.63 -15.55
N VAL A 7 -2.56 -7.66 -14.73
CA VAL A 7 -3.07 -9.00 -15.00
C VAL A 7 -4.25 -9.29 -14.07
N LYS A 8 -5.37 -9.71 -14.61
CA LYS A 8 -6.53 -10.12 -13.82
C LYS A 8 -6.23 -11.42 -13.07
N ILE A 9 -6.28 -11.37 -11.74
CA ILE A 9 -6.00 -12.55 -10.89
C ILE A 9 -6.94 -13.73 -11.24
N VAL A 10 -8.19 -13.45 -11.62
CA VAL A 10 -9.15 -14.49 -12.03
C VAL A 10 -8.67 -15.26 -13.28
N ASP A 11 -8.03 -14.59 -14.23
CA ASP A 11 -7.51 -15.24 -15.44
C ASP A 11 -6.29 -16.11 -15.12
N LEU A 12 -5.45 -15.64 -14.17
CA LEU A 12 -4.35 -16.43 -13.64
C LEU A 12 -4.86 -17.68 -12.91
N ALA A 13 -5.84 -17.54 -12.04
CA ALA A 13 -6.46 -18.65 -11.32
C ALA A 13 -7.06 -19.70 -12.27
N LYS A 14 -7.79 -19.28 -13.31
CA LYS A 14 -8.32 -20.18 -14.34
C LYS A 14 -7.22 -20.96 -15.05
N ARG A 15 -6.12 -20.30 -15.41
CA ARG A 15 -4.95 -20.96 -16.03
C ARG A 15 -4.30 -21.97 -15.10
N MET A 16 -4.14 -21.62 -13.82
CA MET A 16 -3.58 -22.54 -12.81
C MET A 16 -4.44 -23.78 -12.64
N ILE A 17 -5.78 -23.64 -12.54
CA ILE A 17 -6.70 -24.77 -12.47
C ILE A 17 -6.57 -25.66 -13.71
N ALA A 18 -6.54 -25.07 -14.91
CA ALA A 18 -6.40 -25.82 -16.15
C ALA A 18 -5.07 -26.58 -16.22
N LEU A 19 -3.95 -25.96 -15.80
CA LEU A 19 -2.62 -26.58 -15.82
C LEU A 19 -2.47 -27.68 -14.76
N SER A 20 -3.10 -27.53 -13.60
CA SER A 20 -3.03 -28.53 -12.53
C SER A 20 -3.84 -29.80 -12.82
N GLY A 21 -4.76 -29.75 -13.81
CA GLY A 21 -5.71 -30.83 -14.06
C GLY A 21 -6.70 -31.07 -12.92
N ALA A 22 -6.77 -30.18 -11.94
CA ALA A 22 -7.67 -30.30 -10.81
C ALA A 22 -9.13 -30.27 -11.25
N LYS A 23 -9.91 -31.23 -10.76
CA LYS A 23 -11.35 -31.31 -11.01
C LYS A 23 -12.11 -30.80 -9.78
N ASN A 24 -13.25 -30.18 -10.01
CA ASN A 24 -14.13 -29.67 -8.95
C ASN A 24 -13.50 -28.53 -8.10
N VAL A 25 -12.73 -27.66 -8.72
CA VAL A 25 -12.21 -26.43 -8.11
C VAL A 25 -13.07 -25.26 -8.57
N GLU A 26 -13.60 -24.52 -7.61
CA GLU A 26 -14.40 -23.30 -7.85
C GLU A 26 -13.64 -22.07 -7.45
N ILE A 27 -13.84 -20.97 -8.20
CA ILE A 27 -13.29 -19.66 -7.87
C ILE A 27 -14.37 -18.90 -7.09
N GLN A 28 -14.07 -18.52 -5.85
CA GLN A 28 -14.97 -17.70 -5.03
C GLN A 28 -14.43 -16.28 -4.92
N PHE A 29 -15.32 -15.30 -5.10
CA PHE A 29 -15.02 -13.87 -4.94
C PHE A 29 -15.46 -13.45 -3.55
N THR A 30 -14.51 -13.14 -2.68
CA THR A 30 -14.78 -12.79 -1.27
C THR A 30 -14.97 -11.28 -1.04
N GLY A 31 -14.75 -10.47 -2.07
CA GLY A 31 -14.73 -9.01 -1.94
C GLY A 31 -13.41 -8.48 -1.37
N LEU A 32 -13.37 -7.18 -1.14
CA LEU A 32 -12.21 -6.51 -0.54
C LEU A 32 -12.21 -6.71 0.99
N ARG A 33 -11.02 -6.88 1.54
CA ARG A 33 -10.80 -6.83 2.99
C ARG A 33 -10.65 -5.39 3.44
N ASP A 34 -10.81 -5.16 4.74
CA ASP A 34 -10.54 -3.85 5.34
C ASP A 34 -9.12 -3.39 5.03
N GLY A 35 -8.98 -2.17 4.53
CA GLY A 35 -7.70 -1.59 4.15
C GLY A 35 -7.12 -2.07 2.81
N GLU A 36 -7.77 -3.00 2.11
CA GLU A 36 -7.30 -3.50 0.82
C GLU A 36 -7.55 -2.48 -0.31
N LYS A 37 -6.53 -2.22 -1.13
CA LYS A 37 -6.64 -1.34 -2.29
C LYS A 37 -7.11 -2.09 -3.52
N LEU A 38 -7.94 -1.44 -4.35
CA LEU A 38 -8.34 -1.96 -5.67
C LEU A 38 -7.17 -1.98 -6.67
N TYR A 39 -6.24 -1.05 -6.51
CA TYR A 39 -5.05 -0.90 -7.37
C TYR A 39 -3.83 -0.68 -6.50
N GLU A 40 -2.75 -1.40 -6.81
CA GLU A 40 -1.44 -1.14 -6.21
C GLU A 40 -0.83 0.12 -6.84
N GLU A 41 -0.44 1.04 -5.97
CA GLU A 41 0.31 2.24 -6.33
C GLU A 41 1.76 2.00 -5.93
N VAL A 42 2.66 1.93 -6.89
CA VAL A 42 4.10 1.75 -6.63
C VAL A 42 4.71 3.02 -6.04
N LEU A 43 4.15 4.16 -6.41
CA LEU A 43 4.51 5.50 -5.93
C LEU A 43 3.24 6.28 -5.64
N ASN A 44 3.32 7.23 -4.72
CA ASN A 44 2.24 8.16 -4.47
C ASN A 44 2.04 9.06 -5.72
N ASP A 45 0.81 9.42 -6.05
CA ASP A 45 0.48 10.31 -7.19
C ASP A 45 1.24 11.64 -7.20
N LYS A 46 1.77 12.06 -6.05
CA LYS A 46 2.58 13.28 -5.89
C LYS A 46 4.09 13.06 -6.09
N GLU A 47 4.52 11.82 -6.25
CA GLU A 47 5.93 11.50 -6.45
C GLU A 47 6.26 11.49 -7.94
N GLU A 48 7.13 12.42 -8.34
CA GLU A 48 7.69 12.47 -9.69
C GLU A 48 8.72 11.36 -9.86
N THR A 49 8.80 10.81 -11.06
CA THR A 49 9.84 9.85 -11.42
C THR A 49 10.83 10.45 -12.40
N ILE A 50 12.09 10.11 -12.22
CA ILE A 50 13.17 10.50 -13.13
C ILE A 50 13.49 9.27 -13.99
N PRO A 51 13.40 9.38 -15.32
CA PRO A 51 13.75 8.28 -16.21
C PRO A 51 15.25 7.99 -16.15
N THR A 52 15.60 6.71 -16.34
CA THR A 52 17.00 6.28 -16.47
C THR A 52 17.30 5.86 -17.91
N THR A 53 18.53 5.45 -18.16
CA THR A 53 18.93 4.88 -19.46
C THR A 53 18.19 3.58 -19.80
N ASN A 54 17.68 2.88 -18.80
CA ASN A 54 16.81 1.71 -19.01
C ASN A 54 15.35 2.13 -18.85
N PRO A 55 14.50 2.01 -19.91
CA PRO A 55 13.11 2.47 -19.87
C PRO A 55 12.22 1.75 -18.84
N LYS A 56 12.67 0.62 -18.31
CA LYS A 56 11.97 -0.13 -17.26
C LYS A 56 12.38 0.25 -15.84
N ILE A 57 13.39 1.12 -15.70
CA ILE A 57 13.90 1.56 -14.40
C ILE A 57 13.63 3.05 -14.24
N LEU A 58 12.90 3.41 -13.22
CA LEU A 58 12.62 4.78 -12.83
C LEU A 58 13.20 5.04 -11.45
N VAL A 59 13.73 6.23 -11.22
CA VAL A 59 14.15 6.71 -9.90
C VAL A 59 13.02 7.52 -9.31
N ALA A 60 12.55 7.15 -8.13
CA ALA A 60 11.55 7.93 -7.41
C ALA A 60 12.18 9.20 -6.85
N LYS A 61 11.51 10.35 -7.07
CA LYS A 61 11.83 11.60 -6.41
C LYS A 61 11.02 11.67 -5.13
N VAL A 62 11.54 11.03 -4.09
CA VAL A 62 10.88 10.94 -2.79
C VAL A 62 11.10 12.21 -1.98
N ARG A 63 10.21 12.45 -1.01
CA ARG A 63 10.38 13.51 -0.02
C ARG A 63 11.63 13.23 0.83
N GLU A 64 12.47 14.23 0.98
CA GLU A 64 13.59 14.19 1.91
C GLU A 64 13.08 14.45 3.33
N TYR A 65 13.58 13.68 4.28
CA TYR A 65 13.32 13.86 5.71
C TYR A 65 14.62 14.16 6.43
N ASP A 66 14.54 15.09 7.38
CA ASP A 66 15.61 15.28 8.33
C ASP A 66 15.76 14.02 9.20
N TYR A 67 17.01 13.57 9.37
CA TYR A 67 17.31 12.33 10.06
C TYR A 67 16.81 12.32 11.51
N ASP A 68 17.04 13.42 12.26
CA ASP A 68 16.65 13.52 13.66
C ASP A 68 15.13 13.50 13.81
N THR A 69 14.42 14.18 12.91
CA THR A 69 12.96 14.14 12.82
C THR A 69 12.43 12.73 12.51
N ALA A 70 13.07 12.02 11.58
CA ALA A 70 12.69 10.65 11.25
C ALA A 70 12.87 9.71 12.46
N CYS A 71 14.01 9.79 13.15
CA CYS A 71 14.28 9.01 14.37
C CYS A 71 13.30 9.33 15.50
N ALA A 72 12.95 10.60 15.70
CA ALA A 72 11.98 11.01 16.72
C ALA A 72 10.57 10.45 16.42
N ASN A 73 10.16 10.49 15.16
CA ASN A 73 8.88 9.93 14.71
C ASN A 73 8.82 8.40 14.86
N GLU A 74 9.89 7.70 14.49
CA GLU A 74 10.01 6.26 14.69
C GLU A 74 9.90 5.89 16.18
N LYS A 75 10.65 6.57 17.03
CA LYS A 75 10.61 6.34 18.48
C LYS A 75 9.21 6.57 19.05
N ARG A 76 8.55 7.67 18.67
CA ARG A 76 7.18 7.99 19.08
C ARG A 76 6.21 6.90 18.66
N LEU A 77 6.29 6.42 17.42
CA LEU A 77 5.44 5.36 16.91
C LEU A 77 5.69 4.03 17.63
N LEU A 78 6.95 3.72 17.93
CA LEU A 78 7.33 2.52 18.69
C LEU A 78 6.81 2.58 20.14
N GLU A 79 6.87 3.72 20.79
CA GLU A 79 6.33 3.92 22.14
C GLU A 79 4.81 3.73 22.14
N GLU A 80 4.10 4.34 21.19
CA GLU A 80 2.64 4.22 21.07
C GLU A 80 2.21 2.79 20.72
N SER A 81 2.98 2.07 19.92
CA SER A 81 2.65 0.68 19.55
C SER A 81 2.52 -0.26 20.76
N ARG A 82 3.15 0.08 21.89
CA ARG A 82 3.10 -0.70 23.12
C ARG A 82 1.80 -0.51 23.91
N THR A 83 1.01 0.50 23.56
CA THR A 83 -0.30 0.74 24.20
C THR A 83 -1.39 -0.16 23.63
N PHE A 84 -1.18 -0.74 22.44
CA PHE A 84 -2.17 -1.50 21.68
C PHE A 84 -3.43 -0.68 21.33
N ASP A 85 -3.36 0.66 21.39
CA ASP A 85 -4.41 1.55 20.90
C ASP A 85 -4.22 1.81 19.40
N ASP A 86 -4.88 0.98 18.57
CA ASP A 86 -4.82 1.08 17.12
C ASP A 86 -5.17 2.48 16.59
N MET A 87 -6.14 3.16 17.22
CA MET A 87 -6.57 4.49 16.76
C MET A 87 -5.49 5.54 17.02
N ALA A 88 -4.80 5.46 18.15
CA ALA A 88 -3.67 6.35 18.48
C ALA A 88 -2.48 6.07 17.55
N ILE A 89 -2.16 4.80 17.31
CA ILE A 89 -1.09 4.37 16.40
C ILE A 89 -1.34 4.91 14.99
N VAL A 90 -2.53 4.67 14.44
CA VAL A 90 -2.89 5.12 13.07
C VAL A 90 -2.90 6.65 12.98
N ARG A 91 -3.29 7.35 14.03
CA ARG A 91 -3.22 8.83 14.07
C ARG A 91 -1.78 9.32 13.91
N ILE A 92 -0.84 8.72 14.62
CA ILE A 92 0.59 9.05 14.50
C ILE A 92 1.10 8.71 13.09
N MET A 93 0.73 7.56 12.54
CA MET A 93 1.09 7.20 11.16
C MET A 93 0.64 8.25 10.15
N LYS A 94 -0.58 8.80 10.29
CA LYS A 94 -1.10 9.85 9.42
C LYS A 94 -0.46 11.22 9.64
N GLU A 95 0.07 11.48 10.84
CA GLU A 95 0.87 12.68 11.09
C GLU A 95 2.22 12.59 10.39
N ILE A 96 2.86 11.41 10.42
CA ILE A 96 4.14 11.15 9.77
C ILE A 96 3.99 11.10 8.25
N VAL A 97 2.93 10.47 7.75
CA VAL A 97 2.62 10.31 6.33
C VAL A 97 1.23 10.89 6.04
N PRO A 98 1.12 12.23 5.83
CA PRO A 98 -0.18 12.90 5.65
C PRO A 98 -0.97 12.41 4.44
N GLU A 99 -0.30 11.85 3.44
CA GLU A 99 -0.92 11.28 2.23
C GLU A 99 -1.57 9.92 2.48
N TYR A 100 -1.25 9.27 3.59
CA TYR A 100 -1.80 7.95 3.90
C TYR A 100 -3.31 8.02 4.12
N LYS A 101 -4.06 7.26 3.34
CA LYS A 101 -5.52 7.10 3.41
C LYS A 101 -5.89 5.71 3.85
N SER A 102 -6.74 5.61 4.86
CA SER A 102 -7.23 4.34 5.43
C SER A 102 -8.46 3.83 4.69
N ARG A 103 -8.33 3.58 3.41
CA ARG A 103 -9.45 3.15 2.55
C ARG A 103 -10.11 1.88 3.08
N HIS A 104 -11.44 1.86 3.11
CA HIS A 104 -12.26 0.71 3.50
C HIS A 104 -11.97 0.15 4.90
N SER A 105 -11.68 1.03 5.86
CA SER A 105 -11.42 0.62 7.23
C SER A 105 -12.02 1.58 8.27
N LYS A 106 -12.16 1.12 9.52
CA LYS A 106 -12.60 1.94 10.65
C LYS A 106 -11.75 3.20 10.89
N TYR A 107 -10.55 3.25 10.33
CA TYR A 107 -9.61 4.37 10.48
C TYR A 107 -9.85 5.52 9.52
N GLU A 108 -10.80 5.40 8.57
CA GLU A 108 -11.17 6.50 7.67
C GLU A 108 -11.60 7.77 8.42
N VAL A 109 -12.16 7.60 9.62
CA VAL A 109 -12.54 8.73 10.49
C VAL A 109 -11.34 9.63 10.86
N LEU A 110 -10.11 9.13 10.72
CA LEU A 110 -8.87 9.86 10.93
C LEU A 110 -8.32 10.50 9.65
N ASP A 111 -8.93 10.25 8.49
CA ASP A 111 -8.50 10.83 7.24
C ASP A 111 -8.86 12.31 7.23
N LYS A 112 -7.84 13.18 7.14
CA LYS A 112 -8.09 14.60 6.96
C LYS A 112 -8.70 14.83 5.59
N ALA A 113 -9.74 15.66 5.52
CA ALA A 113 -10.20 16.23 4.26
C ALA A 113 -9.03 17.04 3.67
N ILE A 114 -8.63 16.67 2.45
CA ILE A 114 -7.63 17.42 1.65
C ILE A 114 -8.37 18.47 0.85
#